data_012380c68f84a61dc81b724d8c4116dd
#
_entry.id   012380c68f84a61dc81b724d8c4116dd
#
_cell.length_a   1.000
_cell.length_b   1.000
_cell.length_c   1.000
_cell.angle_alpha   90.00
_cell.angle_beta   90.00
_cell.angle_gamma   90.00
#
_symmetry.space_group_name_H-M   'P 1'
#
loop_
_entity.id
_entity.type
_entity.pdbx_description
1 polymer ?
#
loop_
_entity_poly.entity_id
_entity_poly.type
_entity_poly.pdbx_seq_one_letter_code
_entity_poly.pdbx_strand_id
1 'polypeptide(L)'
;MPHPEARRRHAGLLSLVVAVVLTGCATDTSDGAGGAVTAAAQEQTAIAVPGVVTCAELPQRASADGTATDRLPPLQLPCLTPGPSIDLSGLSGGPVIVNLWASWCGPCREEMPVLQAAHEQYGERVQFLGVDTKDTTDSAADFLGVVGVTYPQVADADGELLNHLGLPGLPVTVALDPDGRVVDTYVGQLDTESIDDLITSVLP
;
A
#
# COMPACT_ATOMS: atom_id res chain seq x y z
N MET A 1 -15.12 37.30 45.58
CA MET A 1 -14.28 38.37 46.20
C MET A 1 -12.93 38.36 45.55
N PRO A 2 -12.29 39.51 45.36
CA PRO A 2 -12.11 40.08 44.02
C PRO A 2 -10.65 40.08 43.53
N HIS A 3 -10.53 40.40 42.23
CA HIS A 3 -9.34 40.94 41.54
C HIS A 3 -8.58 42.04 42.33
N PRO A 4 -7.33 42.48 41.97
CA PRO A 4 -7.09 43.21 40.71
C PRO A 4 -5.71 43.00 40.06
N GLU A 5 -5.64 43.19 38.76
CA GLU A 5 -4.95 44.18 37.89
C GLU A 5 -3.60 44.75 38.32
N ALA A 6 -2.66 44.76 37.35
CA ALA A 6 -1.84 45.93 36.95
C ALA A 6 -0.93 45.56 35.76
N ARG A 7 -1.27 45.96 34.56
CA ARG A 7 -0.66 47.04 33.76
C ARG A 7 0.83 47.31 33.96
N ARG A 8 1.61 47.16 32.87
CA ARG A 8 2.42 48.28 32.33
C ARG A 8 2.94 48.02 30.92
N ARG A 9 2.69 49.02 30.11
CA ARG A 9 3.17 49.31 28.76
C ARG A 9 4.66 49.69 28.80
N HIS A 10 5.42 49.36 27.77
CA HIS A 10 6.39 50.31 27.20
C HIS A 10 6.56 50.02 25.71
N ALA A 11 6.31 51.07 24.98
CA ALA A 11 6.61 51.27 23.58
C ALA A 11 8.10 51.57 23.40
N GLY A 12 8.66 51.18 22.28
CA GLY A 12 9.98 51.57 21.84
C GLY A 12 10.12 51.33 20.35
N LEU A 13 9.80 52.38 19.58
CA LEU A 13 10.19 52.53 18.19
C LEU A 13 11.71 52.61 18.08
N LEU A 14 12.30 51.93 17.11
CA LEU A 14 13.40 52.49 16.33
C LEU A 14 13.43 51.92 14.92
N SER A 15 13.10 52.79 13.99
CA SER A 15 13.32 52.64 12.55
C SER A 15 14.80 52.69 12.21
N LEU A 16 15.27 51.82 11.37
CA LEU A 16 16.45 52.09 10.56
C LEU A 16 16.23 51.65 9.12
N VAL A 17 16.08 52.62 8.27
CA VAL A 17 16.06 52.58 6.83
C VAL A 17 17.52 52.50 6.35
N VAL A 18 17.86 51.51 5.52
CA VAL A 18 19.02 51.65 4.61
C VAL A 18 18.59 51.22 3.23
N ALA A 19 18.77 52.16 2.35
CA ALA A 19 18.40 52.15 0.96
C ALA A 19 19.51 51.54 0.06
N VAL A 20 19.05 50.91 -1.02
CA VAL A 20 19.54 51.02 -2.41
C VAL A 20 20.93 50.52 -2.73
N VAL A 21 21.02 49.60 -3.70
CA VAL A 21 21.67 49.80 -4.98
C VAL A 21 21.02 48.92 -6.05
N LEU A 22 20.40 49.59 -7.02
CA LEU A 22 20.07 49.08 -8.35
C LEU A 22 21.35 49.09 -9.20
N THR A 23 21.67 48.00 -9.88
CA THR A 23 22.29 48.06 -11.22
C THR A 23 22.33 46.64 -11.80
N GLY A 24 21.87 46.55 -13.02
CA GLY A 24 22.32 45.52 -13.95
C GLY A 24 21.20 44.84 -14.74
N CYS A 25 20.67 45.51 -15.79
CA CYS A 25 20.03 44.87 -16.92
C CYS A 25 21.06 44.02 -17.65
N ALA A 26 20.73 42.75 -17.85
CA ALA A 26 21.20 41.96 -18.97
C ALA A 26 20.00 41.17 -19.47
N THR A 27 19.55 41.57 -20.64
CA THR A 27 18.61 40.82 -21.49
C THR A 27 19.34 39.62 -22.04
N ASP A 28 18.90 38.41 -21.68
CA ASP A 28 19.24 37.25 -22.48
C ASP A 28 17.96 36.49 -22.78
N THR A 29 17.62 36.55 -24.05
CA THR A 29 16.53 35.84 -24.69
C THR A 29 17.03 34.43 -24.97
N SER A 30 16.52 33.45 -24.28
CA SER A 30 16.71 32.05 -24.64
C SER A 30 15.45 31.24 -24.35
N ASP A 31 14.89 30.86 -25.43
CA ASP A 31 13.95 29.79 -25.75
C ASP A 31 13.46 28.88 -24.64
N GLY A 32 12.14 28.68 -24.71
CA GLY A 32 11.37 27.76 -23.89
C GLY A 32 11.88 26.33 -23.95
N ALA A 33 12.18 25.82 -22.80
CA ALA A 33 12.10 24.39 -22.52
C ALA A 33 11.09 24.22 -21.36
N GLY A 34 9.91 23.77 -21.71
CA GLY A 34 8.94 23.32 -20.73
C GLY A 34 9.58 22.22 -19.89
N GLY A 35 9.99 22.59 -18.67
CA GLY A 35 10.39 21.63 -17.67
C GLY A 35 9.16 20.78 -17.32
N ALA A 36 9.05 19.61 -17.92
CA ALA A 36 8.21 18.56 -17.41
C ALA A 36 8.70 18.29 -15.98
N VAL A 37 7.92 18.68 -14.99
CA VAL A 37 8.05 18.17 -13.63
C VAL A 37 7.72 16.67 -13.72
N THR A 38 8.73 15.87 -14.00
CA THR A 38 8.64 14.45 -13.73
C THR A 38 8.38 14.33 -12.24
N ALA A 39 7.16 13.94 -11.86
CA ALA A 39 6.88 13.44 -10.54
C ALA A 39 7.92 12.34 -10.29
N ALA A 40 8.88 12.61 -9.41
CA ALA A 40 9.78 11.60 -8.92
C ALA A 40 8.87 10.58 -8.23
N ALA A 41 8.65 9.44 -8.88
CA ALA A 41 8.15 8.26 -8.21
C ALA A 41 9.09 8.05 -7.04
N GLN A 42 8.57 8.12 -5.83
CA GLN A 42 9.31 7.76 -4.62
C GLN A 42 9.71 6.31 -4.83
N GLU A 43 10.97 6.07 -5.11
CA GLU A 43 11.56 4.74 -5.06
C GLU A 43 11.44 4.28 -3.62
N GLN A 44 10.35 3.58 -3.32
CA GLN A 44 10.26 2.82 -2.08
C GLN A 44 11.36 1.76 -2.18
N THR A 45 12.31 1.84 -1.28
CA THR A 45 13.44 0.94 -1.24
C THR A 45 12.91 -0.44 -0.90
N ALA A 46 12.81 -1.31 -1.88
CA ALA A 46 12.43 -2.70 -1.68
C ALA A 46 13.45 -3.37 -0.75
N ILE A 47 12.98 -4.06 0.27
CA ILE A 47 13.80 -4.74 1.26
C ILE A 47 13.79 -6.23 0.96
N ALA A 48 14.95 -6.88 0.98
CA ALA A 48 15.01 -8.31 0.85
C ALA A 48 14.51 -8.97 2.15
N VAL A 49 13.32 -9.56 2.11
CA VAL A 49 12.75 -10.36 3.20
C VAL A 49 13.07 -11.82 2.92
N PRO A 50 13.91 -12.48 3.77
CA PRO A 50 14.28 -13.87 3.55
C PRO A 50 13.07 -14.79 3.44
N GLY A 51 12.99 -15.57 2.35
CA GLY A 51 11.91 -16.53 2.09
C GLY A 51 10.70 -15.96 1.37
N VAL A 52 10.45 -14.67 1.38
CA VAL A 52 9.34 -14.05 0.62
C VAL A 52 9.70 -14.03 -0.86
N VAL A 53 8.84 -14.63 -1.70
CA VAL A 53 9.04 -14.66 -3.15
C VAL A 53 8.73 -13.31 -3.78
N THR A 54 9.30 -13.07 -4.96
CA THR A 54 9.09 -11.83 -5.71
C THR A 54 7.68 -11.74 -6.29
N CYS A 55 7.17 -10.53 -6.43
CA CYS A 55 5.88 -10.28 -7.09
C CYS A 55 5.88 -10.64 -8.60
N ALA A 56 7.04 -10.86 -9.21
CA ALA A 56 7.13 -11.28 -10.61
C ALA A 56 6.48 -12.64 -10.89
N GLU A 57 6.24 -13.45 -9.86
CA GLU A 57 5.60 -14.76 -9.98
C GLU A 57 4.08 -14.67 -10.11
N LEU A 58 3.49 -13.51 -9.77
CA LEU A 58 2.05 -13.29 -9.92
C LEU A 58 1.71 -13.01 -11.39
N PRO A 59 0.84 -13.80 -12.03
CA PRO A 59 0.42 -13.52 -13.40
C PRO A 59 -0.42 -12.26 -13.45
N GLN A 60 -0.04 -11.39 -14.36
CA GLN A 60 -0.69 -10.13 -14.65
C GLN A 60 -1.20 -10.13 -16.08
N ARG A 61 -2.44 -9.72 -16.29
CA ARG A 61 -2.94 -9.33 -17.61
C ARG A 61 -2.83 -7.80 -17.76
N ALA A 62 -2.99 -7.32 -18.98
CA ALA A 62 -3.16 -5.88 -19.17
C ALA A 62 -4.32 -5.38 -18.31
N SER A 63 -4.09 -4.24 -17.62
CA SER A 63 -5.07 -3.63 -16.73
C SER A 63 -6.45 -3.60 -17.36
N ALA A 64 -7.46 -4.04 -16.62
CA ALA A 64 -8.83 -3.87 -17.03
C ALA A 64 -9.13 -2.35 -17.09
N ASP A 65 -9.90 -1.92 -18.07
CA ASP A 65 -10.47 -0.57 -18.07
C ASP A 65 -11.25 -0.40 -16.76
N GLY A 66 -10.89 0.53 -15.92
CA GLY A 66 -11.38 0.71 -14.54
C GLY A 66 -12.90 0.90 -14.36
N THR A 67 -13.69 0.38 -15.30
CA THR A 67 -15.15 0.42 -15.32
C THR A 67 -15.82 -0.83 -14.72
N ALA A 68 -15.06 -1.91 -14.52
CA ALA A 68 -15.59 -3.14 -13.94
C ALA A 68 -15.70 -3.02 -12.42
N THR A 69 -16.91 -3.06 -11.90
CA THR A 69 -17.21 -2.93 -10.45
C THR A 69 -17.00 -4.23 -9.67
N ASP A 70 -16.72 -5.32 -10.37
CA ASP A 70 -16.51 -6.66 -9.82
C ASP A 70 -15.02 -7.06 -9.76
N ARG A 71 -14.11 -6.09 -9.86
CA ARG A 71 -12.65 -6.29 -9.80
C ARG A 71 -12.00 -5.38 -8.75
N LEU A 72 -10.79 -5.72 -8.37
CA LEU A 72 -9.97 -4.78 -7.60
C LEU A 72 -9.64 -3.53 -8.44
N PRO A 73 -9.44 -2.37 -7.81
CA PRO A 73 -9.17 -1.12 -8.51
C PRO A 73 -7.81 -1.16 -9.25
N PRO A 74 -7.61 -0.31 -10.27
CA PRO A 74 -6.34 -0.19 -10.98
C PRO A 74 -5.30 0.56 -10.11
N LEU A 75 -4.90 -0.07 -9.01
CA LEU A 75 -3.85 0.42 -8.11
C LEU A 75 -2.53 -0.26 -8.42
N GLN A 76 -1.50 0.55 -8.63
CA GLN A 76 -0.12 0.10 -8.81
C GLN A 76 0.59 0.08 -7.47
N LEU A 77 0.74 -1.09 -6.86
CA LEU A 77 1.38 -1.24 -5.56
C LEU A 77 2.81 -1.79 -5.73
N PRO A 78 3.82 -1.15 -5.12
CA PRO A 78 5.19 -1.63 -5.16
C PRO A 78 5.33 -2.94 -4.40
N CYS A 79 6.14 -3.86 -4.94
CA CYS A 79 6.51 -5.08 -4.23
C CYS A 79 7.36 -4.75 -3.00
N LEU A 80 7.12 -5.42 -1.86
CA LEU A 80 7.96 -5.28 -0.66
C LEU A 80 9.35 -5.86 -0.88
N THR A 81 9.47 -6.92 -1.66
CA THR A 81 10.76 -7.50 -2.10
C THR A 81 11.18 -6.89 -3.44
N PRO A 82 12.47 -6.99 -3.84
CA PRO A 82 12.90 -6.54 -5.17
C PRO A 82 12.08 -7.20 -6.28
N GLY A 83 11.37 -6.40 -7.07
CA GLY A 83 10.50 -6.89 -8.13
C GLY A 83 9.63 -5.79 -8.73
N PRO A 84 8.80 -6.14 -9.73
CA PRO A 84 7.89 -5.20 -10.35
C PRO A 84 6.75 -4.80 -9.40
N SER A 85 6.22 -3.59 -9.60
CA SER A 85 4.92 -3.23 -9.01
C SER A 85 3.79 -4.09 -9.60
N ILE A 86 2.75 -4.31 -8.82
CA ILE A 86 1.57 -5.09 -9.19
C ILE A 86 0.40 -4.15 -9.45
N ASP A 87 -0.26 -4.29 -10.59
CA ASP A 87 -1.57 -3.71 -10.84
C ASP A 87 -2.64 -4.67 -10.31
N LEU A 88 -3.36 -4.26 -9.27
CA LEU A 88 -4.37 -5.13 -8.66
C LEU A 88 -5.49 -5.50 -9.62
N SER A 89 -5.87 -4.61 -10.55
CA SER A 89 -6.89 -4.89 -11.57
C SER A 89 -6.44 -5.91 -12.62
N GLY A 90 -5.13 -6.10 -12.75
CA GLY A 90 -4.50 -7.04 -13.66
C GLY A 90 -4.35 -8.46 -13.10
N LEU A 91 -4.61 -8.69 -11.82
CA LEU A 91 -4.54 -10.02 -11.21
C LEU A 91 -5.49 -10.99 -11.90
N SER A 92 -4.96 -12.04 -12.53
CA SER A 92 -5.75 -13.03 -13.28
C SER A 92 -4.86 -14.18 -13.77
N GLY A 93 -5.45 -15.23 -14.33
CA GLY A 93 -4.72 -16.40 -14.84
C GLY A 93 -4.68 -17.57 -13.86
N GLY A 94 -5.31 -17.41 -12.73
CA GLY A 94 -5.57 -18.40 -11.69
C GLY A 94 -6.34 -17.72 -10.57
N PRO A 95 -6.98 -18.47 -9.64
CA PRO A 95 -7.59 -17.91 -8.44
C PRO A 95 -6.54 -17.20 -7.58
N VAL A 96 -6.93 -16.10 -6.90
CA VAL A 96 -6.03 -15.35 -6.04
C VAL A 96 -6.70 -15.06 -4.70
N ILE A 97 -6.00 -15.30 -3.61
CA ILE A 97 -6.36 -14.81 -2.27
C ILE A 97 -5.52 -13.56 -1.98
N VAL A 98 -6.19 -12.43 -1.79
CA VAL A 98 -5.57 -11.13 -1.48
C VAL A 98 -5.89 -10.77 -0.04
N ASN A 99 -4.87 -10.76 0.84
CA ASN A 99 -5.03 -10.46 2.26
C ASN A 99 -4.45 -9.07 2.58
N LEU A 100 -5.29 -8.17 3.11
CA LEU A 100 -4.89 -6.85 3.61
C LEU A 100 -4.56 -6.96 5.08
N TRP A 101 -3.34 -6.58 5.44
CA TRP A 101 -2.79 -6.73 6.78
C TRP A 101 -1.86 -5.58 7.17
N ALA A 102 -1.39 -5.56 8.41
CA ALA A 102 -0.32 -4.68 8.87
C ALA A 102 0.43 -5.30 10.06
N SER A 103 1.68 -4.95 10.27
CA SER A 103 2.50 -5.46 11.39
C SER A 103 1.98 -5.03 12.77
N TRP A 104 1.34 -3.88 12.85
CA TRP A 104 0.72 -3.34 14.07
C TRP A 104 -0.68 -3.92 14.36
N CYS A 105 -1.30 -4.65 13.41
CA CYS A 105 -2.63 -5.23 13.54
C CYS A 105 -2.57 -6.56 14.28
N GLY A 106 -3.07 -6.61 15.51
CA GLY A 106 -3.07 -7.83 16.35
C GLY A 106 -3.72 -9.04 15.67
N PRO A 107 -5.00 -8.97 15.26
CA PRO A 107 -5.67 -10.07 14.56
C PRO A 107 -4.98 -10.51 13.26
N CYS A 108 -4.38 -9.56 12.50
CA CYS A 108 -3.62 -9.89 11.30
C CYS A 108 -2.40 -10.78 11.62
N ARG A 109 -1.72 -10.46 12.72
CA ARG A 109 -0.56 -11.24 13.19
C ARG A 109 -0.93 -12.67 13.57
N GLU A 110 -2.13 -12.86 14.09
CA GLU A 110 -2.64 -14.17 14.51
C GLU A 110 -3.09 -15.02 13.32
N GLU A 111 -3.62 -14.42 12.24
CA GLU A 111 -4.06 -15.16 11.05
C GLU A 111 -2.92 -15.50 10.07
N MET A 112 -1.80 -14.76 10.06
CA MET A 112 -0.70 -14.97 9.11
C MET A 112 -0.16 -16.42 9.07
N PRO A 113 0.02 -17.13 10.21
CA PRO A 113 0.42 -18.53 10.17
C PRO A 113 -0.64 -19.44 9.50
N VAL A 114 -1.91 -19.11 9.61
CA VAL A 114 -3.01 -19.84 8.97
C VAL A 114 -2.96 -19.63 7.45
N LEU A 115 -2.76 -18.39 7.01
CA LEU A 115 -2.58 -18.04 5.60
C LEU A 115 -1.32 -18.71 4.99
N GLN A 116 -0.21 -18.74 5.74
CA GLN A 116 0.99 -19.43 5.29
C GLN A 116 0.76 -20.94 5.12
N ALA A 117 0.09 -21.59 6.08
CA ALA A 117 -0.26 -23.01 5.98
C ALA A 117 -1.20 -23.28 4.79
N ALA A 118 -2.17 -22.40 4.54
CA ALA A 118 -3.03 -22.48 3.36
C ALA A 118 -2.24 -22.30 2.05
N HIS A 119 -1.29 -21.35 2.02
CA HIS A 119 -0.40 -21.19 0.87
C HIS A 119 0.45 -22.45 0.60
N GLU A 120 0.99 -23.10 1.63
CA GLU A 120 1.74 -24.35 1.48
C GLU A 120 0.87 -25.49 0.95
N GLN A 121 -0.39 -25.53 1.34
CA GLN A 121 -1.33 -26.58 0.94
C GLN A 121 -1.91 -26.35 -0.48
N TYR A 122 -2.23 -25.11 -0.82
CA TYR A 122 -3.01 -24.76 -2.03
C TYR A 122 -2.22 -23.96 -3.07
N GLY A 123 -0.99 -23.51 -2.81
CA GLY A 123 -0.23 -22.57 -3.63
C GLY A 123 0.01 -23.01 -5.08
N GLU A 124 -0.08 -24.33 -5.38
CA GLU A 124 -0.03 -24.81 -6.78
C GLU A 124 -1.33 -24.52 -7.56
N ARG A 125 -2.43 -24.26 -6.88
CA ARG A 125 -3.76 -24.08 -7.48
C ARG A 125 -4.34 -22.68 -7.26
N VAL A 126 -3.94 -22.04 -6.17
CA VAL A 126 -4.42 -20.71 -5.74
C VAL A 126 -3.21 -19.83 -5.40
N GLN A 127 -3.17 -18.67 -5.97
CA GLN A 127 -2.12 -17.69 -5.67
C GLN A 127 -2.46 -16.89 -4.41
N PHE A 128 -1.45 -16.44 -3.71
CA PHE A 128 -1.59 -15.62 -2.53
C PHE A 128 -0.85 -14.29 -2.74
N LEU A 129 -1.45 -13.21 -2.29
CA LEU A 129 -0.87 -11.87 -2.28
C LEU A 129 -1.19 -11.19 -0.94
N GLY A 130 -0.17 -10.78 -0.21
CA GLY A 130 -0.35 -9.91 0.95
C GLY A 130 -0.26 -8.44 0.53
N VAL A 131 -1.12 -7.62 1.12
CA VAL A 131 -1.12 -6.16 0.95
C VAL A 131 -0.89 -5.53 2.31
N ASP A 132 0.35 -5.09 2.54
CA ASP A 132 0.75 -4.37 3.74
C ASP A 132 0.15 -2.96 3.71
N THR A 133 -0.81 -2.71 4.59
CA THR A 133 -1.73 -1.57 4.54
C THR A 133 -1.47 -0.59 5.68
N LYS A 134 -1.15 0.67 5.36
CA LYS A 134 -0.91 1.73 6.35
C LYS A 134 0.19 1.36 7.35
N ASP A 135 1.26 0.80 6.85
CA ASP A 135 2.42 0.38 7.63
C ASP A 135 3.72 0.92 7.02
N THR A 136 4.82 0.67 7.67
CA THR A 136 6.15 0.97 7.15
C THR A 136 6.80 -0.29 6.60
N THR A 137 7.51 -0.16 5.50
CA THR A 137 8.19 -1.30 4.85
C THR A 137 9.14 -2.04 5.81
N ASP A 138 9.83 -1.31 6.70
CA ASP A 138 10.74 -1.90 7.69
C ASP A 138 9.97 -2.77 8.71
N SER A 139 8.87 -2.25 9.27
CA SER A 139 8.05 -2.99 10.24
C SER A 139 7.39 -4.21 9.61
N ALA A 140 6.92 -4.07 8.37
CA ALA A 140 6.36 -5.16 7.59
C ALA A 140 7.41 -6.26 7.35
N ALA A 141 8.62 -5.90 6.91
CA ALA A 141 9.71 -6.83 6.63
C ALA A 141 10.15 -7.59 7.89
N ASP A 142 10.32 -6.88 9.02
CA ASP A 142 10.68 -7.49 10.30
C ASP A 142 9.63 -8.51 10.75
N PHE A 143 8.35 -8.17 10.61
CA PHE A 143 7.27 -9.07 10.98
C PHE A 143 7.20 -10.30 10.06
N LEU A 144 7.26 -10.12 8.74
CA LEU A 144 7.24 -11.22 7.78
C LEU A 144 8.39 -12.21 8.02
N GLY A 145 9.59 -11.69 8.32
CA GLY A 145 10.77 -12.51 8.66
C GLY A 145 10.59 -13.35 9.92
N VAL A 146 9.80 -12.87 10.90
CA VAL A 146 9.50 -13.62 12.13
C VAL A 146 8.45 -14.69 11.89
N VAL A 147 7.41 -14.40 11.10
CA VAL A 147 6.29 -15.34 10.86
C VAL A 147 6.66 -16.40 9.81
N GLY A 148 7.64 -16.12 8.94
CA GLY A 148 8.07 -17.04 7.90
C GLY A 148 7.10 -17.12 6.72
N VAL A 149 6.42 -16.03 6.40
CA VAL A 149 5.57 -15.91 5.21
C VAL A 149 6.44 -15.98 3.95
N THR A 150 5.98 -16.73 2.94
CA THR A 150 6.75 -16.95 1.71
C THR A 150 6.09 -16.43 0.45
N TYR A 151 4.78 -16.19 0.42
CA TYR A 151 4.07 -15.67 -0.75
C TYR A 151 4.31 -14.16 -0.97
N PRO A 152 4.10 -13.65 -2.21
CA PRO A 152 4.35 -12.25 -2.58
C PRO A 152 3.65 -11.24 -1.69
N GLN A 153 4.31 -10.09 -1.46
CA GLN A 153 3.83 -9.00 -0.62
C GLN A 153 4.00 -7.66 -1.34
N VAL A 154 2.98 -6.80 -1.30
CA VAL A 154 3.02 -5.41 -1.82
C VAL A 154 2.73 -4.42 -0.70
N ALA A 155 3.19 -3.18 -0.87
CA ALA A 155 2.96 -2.09 0.08
C ALA A 155 1.84 -1.16 -0.41
N ASP A 156 0.85 -0.92 0.45
CA ASP A 156 -0.23 0.07 0.33
C ASP A 156 -0.14 1.04 1.50
N ALA A 157 0.93 1.85 1.52
CA ALA A 157 1.25 2.74 2.64
C ALA A 157 0.13 3.75 2.98
N ASP A 158 -0.63 4.16 1.98
CA ASP A 158 -1.75 5.11 2.14
C ASP A 158 -3.09 4.41 2.43
N GLY A 159 -3.16 3.09 2.29
CA GLY A 159 -4.37 2.29 2.49
C GLY A 159 -5.43 2.54 1.42
N GLU A 160 -4.98 2.78 0.19
CA GLU A 160 -5.87 3.11 -0.93
C GLU A 160 -6.82 1.96 -1.25
N LEU A 161 -6.34 0.71 -1.20
CA LEU A 161 -7.18 -0.47 -1.44
C LEU A 161 -8.28 -0.59 -0.36
N LEU A 162 -7.92 -0.48 0.91
CA LEU A 162 -8.88 -0.55 2.02
C LEU A 162 -9.94 0.54 1.91
N ASN A 163 -9.52 1.77 1.55
CA ASN A 163 -10.43 2.90 1.33
C ASN A 163 -11.35 2.66 0.13
N HIS A 164 -10.82 2.08 -0.97
CA HIS A 164 -11.61 1.75 -2.16
C HIS A 164 -12.67 0.70 -1.87
N LEU A 165 -12.34 -0.31 -1.08
CA LEU A 165 -13.28 -1.34 -0.65
C LEU A 165 -14.34 -0.81 0.32
N GLY A 166 -14.16 0.40 0.87
CA GLY A 166 -15.09 1.01 1.83
C GLY A 166 -15.16 0.29 3.17
N LEU A 167 -14.10 -0.41 3.55
CA LEU A 167 -14.07 -1.24 4.75
C LEU A 167 -13.41 -0.50 5.94
N PRO A 168 -13.88 -0.76 7.17
CA PRO A 168 -13.51 0.05 8.34
C PRO A 168 -12.12 -0.26 8.92
N GLY A 169 -11.52 -1.41 8.58
CA GLY A 169 -10.25 -1.83 9.20
C GLY A 169 -9.74 -3.18 8.73
N LEU A 170 -8.68 -3.63 9.35
CA LEU A 170 -7.95 -4.86 9.08
C LEU A 170 -8.27 -5.94 10.12
N PRO A 171 -8.09 -7.23 9.78
CA PRO A 171 -7.73 -7.75 8.46
C PRO A 171 -8.92 -7.84 7.51
N VAL A 172 -8.63 -7.92 6.22
CA VAL A 172 -9.60 -8.19 5.16
C VAL A 172 -8.97 -9.17 4.18
N THR A 173 -9.73 -10.16 3.73
CA THR A 173 -9.28 -11.08 2.69
C THR A 173 -10.28 -11.12 1.55
N VAL A 174 -9.79 -10.90 0.33
CA VAL A 174 -10.58 -10.90 -0.92
C VAL A 174 -10.20 -12.12 -1.73
N ALA A 175 -11.21 -12.86 -2.18
CA ALA A 175 -11.05 -14.00 -3.05
C ALA A 175 -11.40 -13.65 -4.49
N LEU A 176 -10.47 -13.90 -5.42
CA LEU A 176 -10.63 -13.62 -6.85
C LEU A 176 -10.71 -14.93 -7.63
N ASP A 177 -11.61 -14.97 -8.61
CA ASP A 177 -11.68 -16.06 -9.59
C ASP A 177 -10.50 -16.00 -10.60
N PRO A 178 -10.33 -17.03 -11.47
CA PRO A 178 -9.26 -17.03 -12.46
C PRO A 178 -9.30 -15.88 -13.47
N ASP A 179 -10.45 -15.22 -13.61
CA ASP A 179 -10.59 -14.04 -14.45
C ASP A 179 -10.26 -12.74 -13.72
N GLY A 180 -9.99 -12.79 -12.41
CA GLY A 180 -9.67 -11.65 -11.54
C GLY A 180 -10.92 -10.90 -11.02
N ARG A 181 -12.08 -11.55 -11.02
CA ARG A 181 -13.32 -11.00 -10.44
C ARG A 181 -13.37 -11.31 -8.96
N VAL A 182 -13.84 -10.37 -8.17
CA VAL A 182 -14.10 -10.57 -6.75
C VAL A 182 -15.29 -11.52 -6.60
N VAL A 183 -15.05 -12.69 -6.00
CA VAL A 183 -16.07 -13.71 -5.70
C VAL A 183 -16.58 -13.55 -4.28
N ASP A 184 -15.65 -13.29 -3.33
CA ASP A 184 -15.98 -13.15 -1.92
C ASP A 184 -15.03 -12.17 -1.21
N THR A 185 -15.49 -11.63 -0.09
CA THR A 185 -14.70 -10.74 0.77
C THR A 185 -14.99 -11.06 2.23
N TYR A 186 -13.97 -11.55 2.93
CA TYR A 186 -14.03 -11.83 4.35
C TYR A 186 -13.47 -10.66 5.16
N VAL A 187 -14.22 -10.18 6.14
CA VAL A 187 -13.82 -9.07 7.03
C VAL A 187 -13.60 -9.60 8.44
N GLY A 188 -12.40 -9.50 8.92
CA GLY A 188 -11.99 -10.01 10.23
C GLY A 188 -10.92 -11.10 10.14
N GLN A 189 -10.51 -11.60 11.28
CA GLN A 189 -9.48 -12.62 11.41
C GLN A 189 -9.94 -13.97 10.85
N LEU A 190 -9.14 -14.54 9.95
CA LEU A 190 -9.35 -15.87 9.42
C LEU A 190 -8.85 -16.95 10.38
N ASP A 191 -9.60 -18.06 10.41
CA ASP A 191 -9.16 -19.35 10.90
C ASP A 191 -9.06 -20.37 9.76
N THR A 192 -8.70 -21.61 10.06
CA THR A 192 -8.51 -22.65 9.06
C THR A 192 -9.81 -22.95 8.29
N GLU A 193 -10.97 -22.92 8.93
CA GLU A 193 -12.26 -23.19 8.29
C GLU A 193 -12.63 -22.08 7.30
N SER A 194 -12.51 -20.82 7.75
CA SER A 194 -12.83 -19.63 6.94
C SER A 194 -11.94 -19.51 5.71
N ILE A 195 -10.63 -19.80 5.82
CA ILE A 195 -9.72 -19.73 4.66
C ILE A 195 -9.99 -20.88 3.69
N ASP A 196 -10.30 -22.08 4.17
CA ASP A 196 -10.66 -23.21 3.32
C ASP A 196 -11.96 -22.94 2.53
N ASP A 197 -12.95 -22.31 3.17
CA ASP A 197 -14.19 -21.90 2.52
C ASP A 197 -13.93 -20.86 1.42
N LEU A 198 -13.13 -19.82 1.70
CA LEU A 198 -12.74 -18.83 0.69
C LEU A 198 -12.02 -19.45 -0.51
N ILE A 199 -11.05 -20.35 -0.25
CA ILE A 199 -10.31 -21.02 -1.30
C ILE A 199 -11.25 -21.92 -2.13
N THR A 200 -12.16 -22.65 -1.48
CA THR A 200 -13.13 -23.49 -2.16
C THR A 200 -14.08 -22.69 -3.07
N SER A 201 -14.42 -21.46 -2.67
CA SER A 201 -15.31 -20.60 -3.46
C SER A 201 -14.73 -20.18 -4.82
N VAL A 202 -13.41 -20.19 -4.98
CA VAL A 202 -12.70 -19.77 -6.21
C VAL A 202 -12.08 -20.91 -6.99
N LEU A 203 -12.05 -22.11 -6.42
CA LEU A 203 -11.60 -23.30 -7.13
C LEU A 203 -12.71 -23.82 -8.07
N PRO A 204 -12.34 -24.28 -9.29
CA PRO A 204 -13.30 -24.85 -10.25
C PRO A 204 -13.88 -26.17 -9.81
#